data_07f8d180b4591273d2854587dbedc887
#
_entry.id   07f8d180b4591273d2854587dbedc887
#
_cell.length_a   1.000
_cell.length_b   1.000
_cell.length_c   1.000
_cell.angle_alpha   90.00
_cell.angle_beta   90.00
_cell.angle_gamma   90.00
#
_symmetry.space_group_name_H-M   'P 1'
#
loop_
_entity.id
_entity.type
_entity.pdbx_description
1 polymer ?
#
loop_
_entity_poly.entity_id
_entity_poly.type
_entity_poly.pdbx_seq_one_letter_code
_entity_poly.pdbx_strand_id
1 'polypeptide(L)'
;LLIEFAVRNYLITLEFKHTHSTFSGVLIGILFAFWSNSKLNFKIPSPRLSKALTYFLIISFFSVSIQFYISKVFLVGYHNYEIGRIIISSVIFLIAYMFHRRYSFINFKKVGVAIYADAVENIKEIHNKIRHYPDFIHIDIVDKTMKQNANDIEIFRFETIKAYWPKTQI
;
A
#
# COMPACT_ATOMS: atom_id res chain seq x y z
N LEU A 1 17.32 6.32 4.88
CA LEU A 1 18.63 6.92 5.06
C LEU A 1 19.05 6.93 6.54
N LEU A 2 18.39 7.68 7.45
CA LEU A 2 18.78 7.74 8.87
C LEU A 2 18.79 6.36 9.56
N ILE A 3 17.74 5.57 9.38
CA ILE A 3 17.64 4.22 9.97
C ILE A 3 18.67 3.27 9.35
N GLU A 4 18.89 3.34 8.06
CA GLU A 4 19.95 2.60 7.36
C GLU A 4 21.32 2.88 7.99
N PHE A 5 21.69 4.17 8.17
CA PHE A 5 22.94 4.55 8.78
C PHE A 5 23.03 4.10 10.24
N ALA A 6 21.96 4.26 11.03
CA ALA A 6 21.92 3.84 12.43
C ALA A 6 22.16 2.34 12.57
N VAL A 7 21.45 1.52 11.78
CA VAL A 7 21.59 0.06 11.80
C VAL A 7 22.98 -0.37 11.32
N ARG A 8 23.44 0.20 10.21
CA ARG A 8 24.76 -0.10 9.68
C ARG A 8 25.86 0.20 10.72
N ASN A 9 25.84 1.39 11.30
CA ASN A 9 26.87 1.78 12.27
C ASN A 9 26.79 0.90 13.52
N TYR A 10 25.58 0.59 14.02
CA TYR A 10 25.41 -0.32 15.15
C TYR A 10 26.00 -1.70 14.86
N LEU A 11 25.75 -2.28 13.66
CA LEU A 11 26.32 -3.58 13.28
C LEU A 11 27.84 -3.53 13.12
N ILE A 12 28.41 -2.41 12.68
CA ILE A 12 29.86 -2.22 12.61
C ILE A 12 30.46 -2.18 14.04
N THR A 13 29.81 -1.55 15.00
CA THR A 13 30.27 -1.58 16.42
C THR A 13 30.23 -2.96 17.02
N LEU A 14 29.41 -3.87 16.48
CA LEU A 14 29.35 -5.28 16.85
C LEU A 14 30.32 -6.17 16.03
N GLU A 15 31.32 -5.58 15.35
CA GLU A 15 32.34 -6.24 14.57
C GLU A 15 31.84 -7.05 13.34
N PHE A 16 30.61 -6.80 12.90
CA PHE A 16 30.12 -7.40 11.65
C PHE A 16 30.87 -6.84 10.44
N LYS A 17 31.07 -7.69 9.42
CA LYS A 17 31.70 -7.28 8.15
C LYS A 17 30.92 -6.10 7.55
N HIS A 18 31.65 -5.09 7.10
CA HIS A 18 31.10 -3.85 6.54
C HIS A 18 30.03 -4.08 5.45
N THR A 19 30.25 -5.07 4.58
CA THR A 19 29.28 -5.44 3.52
C THR A 19 27.98 -5.96 4.09
N HIS A 20 28.03 -6.84 5.10
CA HIS A 20 26.81 -7.37 5.75
C HIS A 20 26.06 -6.29 6.51
N SER A 21 26.79 -5.42 7.22
CA SER A 21 26.20 -4.29 7.95
C SER A 21 25.48 -3.33 7.01
N THR A 22 26.07 -3.02 5.85
CA THR A 22 25.48 -2.17 4.84
C THR A 22 24.21 -2.80 4.25
N PHE A 23 24.28 -4.08 3.86
CA PHE A 23 23.12 -4.79 3.31
C PHE A 23 21.96 -4.85 4.31
N SER A 24 22.25 -5.20 5.56
CA SER A 24 21.23 -5.23 6.63
C SER A 24 20.63 -3.86 6.90
N GLY A 25 21.45 -2.82 6.91
CA GLY A 25 20.97 -1.44 7.06
C GLY A 25 20.00 -1.02 5.97
N VAL A 26 20.36 -1.29 4.70
CA VAL A 26 19.49 -1.00 3.54
C VAL A 26 18.20 -1.79 3.63
N LEU A 27 18.24 -3.08 3.92
CA LEU A 27 17.05 -3.92 4.02
C LEU A 27 16.10 -3.43 5.12
N ILE A 28 16.61 -3.16 6.31
CA ILE A 28 15.81 -2.64 7.43
C ILE A 28 15.25 -1.26 7.09
N GLY A 29 16.04 -0.40 6.45
CA GLY A 29 15.59 0.90 5.98
C GLY A 29 14.43 0.82 4.99
N ILE A 30 14.49 -0.11 4.03
CA ILE A 30 13.43 -0.38 3.07
C ILE A 30 12.15 -0.87 3.76
N LEU A 31 12.28 -1.84 4.67
CA LEU A 31 11.13 -2.39 5.41
C LEU A 31 10.46 -1.34 6.31
N PHE A 32 11.24 -0.53 6.99
CA PHE A 32 10.73 0.57 7.79
C PHE A 32 10.04 1.64 6.94
N ALA A 33 10.62 2.00 5.80
CA ALA A 33 10.00 2.94 4.86
C ALA A 33 8.66 2.40 4.34
N PHE A 34 8.59 1.12 4.01
CA PHE A 34 7.33 0.48 3.63
C PHE A 34 6.31 0.53 4.76
N TRP A 35 6.68 0.11 5.97
CA TRP A 35 5.80 0.12 7.13
C TRP A 35 5.26 1.51 7.43
N SER A 36 6.13 2.50 7.50
CA SER A 36 5.77 3.89 7.77
C SER A 36 4.82 4.45 6.71
N ASN A 37 5.15 4.27 5.43
CA ASN A 37 4.29 4.74 4.34
C ASN A 37 2.94 4.01 4.31
N SER A 38 2.93 2.69 4.47
CA SER A 38 1.71 1.90 4.41
C SER A 38 0.74 2.19 5.55
N LYS A 39 1.25 2.48 6.74
CA LYS A 39 0.43 2.70 7.94
C LYS A 39 0.09 4.17 8.18
N LEU A 40 1.08 5.06 8.06
CA LEU A 40 0.93 6.47 8.44
C LEU A 40 0.49 7.34 7.27
N ASN A 41 1.07 7.14 6.09
CA ASN A 41 0.86 8.02 4.95
C ASN A 41 -0.32 7.55 4.08
N PHE A 42 -0.29 6.31 3.61
CA PHE A 42 -1.26 5.80 2.62
C PHE A 42 -2.40 4.96 3.23
N LYS A 43 -2.28 4.54 4.49
CA LYS A 43 -3.31 3.77 5.23
C LYS A 43 -3.86 2.58 4.44
N ILE A 44 -2.95 1.73 3.93
CA ILE A 44 -3.30 0.60 3.07
C ILE A 44 -4.10 -0.45 3.85
N PRO A 45 -5.24 -0.91 3.33
CA PRO A 45 -6.01 -1.97 3.96
C PRO A 45 -5.27 -3.31 3.95
N SER A 46 -5.43 -4.09 5.02
CA SER A 46 -4.71 -5.35 5.25
C SER A 46 -4.73 -6.34 4.07
N PRO A 47 -5.85 -6.56 3.35
CA PRO A 47 -5.89 -7.51 2.23
C PRO A 47 -4.96 -7.15 1.06
N ARG A 48 -4.58 -5.87 0.96
CA ARG A 48 -3.76 -5.35 -0.16
C ARG A 48 -2.31 -5.11 0.22
N LEU A 49 -1.98 -5.28 1.51
CA LEU A 49 -0.65 -4.99 2.05
C LEU A 49 0.44 -5.86 1.40
N SER A 50 0.16 -7.14 1.17
CA SER A 50 1.10 -8.06 0.52
C SER A 50 1.44 -7.62 -0.91
N LYS A 51 0.44 -7.27 -1.71
CA LYS A 51 0.64 -6.77 -3.08
C LYS A 51 1.43 -5.47 -3.09
N ALA A 52 1.10 -4.54 -2.19
CA ALA A 52 1.81 -3.28 -2.04
C ALA A 52 3.29 -3.50 -1.66
N LEU A 53 3.55 -4.44 -0.73
CA LEU A 53 4.90 -4.83 -0.32
C LEU A 53 5.71 -5.38 -1.49
N THR A 54 5.13 -6.26 -2.29
CA THR A 54 5.80 -6.83 -3.47
C THR A 54 6.25 -5.75 -4.45
N TYR A 55 5.35 -4.84 -4.83
CA TYR A 55 5.72 -3.72 -5.71
C TYR A 55 6.76 -2.81 -5.06
N PHE A 56 6.62 -2.55 -3.76
CA PHE A 56 7.56 -1.72 -3.03
C PHE A 56 8.97 -2.33 -3.05
N LEU A 57 9.10 -3.62 -2.78
CA LEU A 57 10.38 -4.32 -2.79
C LEU A 57 11.02 -4.34 -4.19
N ILE A 58 10.23 -4.60 -5.23
CA ILE A 58 10.72 -4.58 -6.62
C ILE A 58 11.26 -3.19 -6.98
N ILE A 59 10.49 -2.13 -6.76
CA ILE A 59 10.92 -0.76 -7.09
C ILE A 59 12.16 -0.38 -6.26
N SER A 60 12.17 -0.70 -4.97
CA SER A 60 13.31 -0.42 -4.10
C SER A 60 14.58 -1.15 -4.55
N PHE A 61 14.46 -2.43 -4.93
CA PHE A 61 15.57 -3.20 -5.47
C PHE A 61 16.18 -2.56 -6.72
N PHE A 62 15.34 -2.21 -7.69
CA PHE A 62 15.81 -1.51 -8.90
C PHE A 62 16.45 -0.16 -8.59
N SER A 63 15.83 0.61 -7.69
CA SER A 63 16.35 1.92 -7.29
C SER A 63 17.73 1.82 -6.65
N VAL A 64 17.92 0.87 -5.73
CA VAL A 64 19.22 0.63 -5.07
C VAL A 64 20.25 0.14 -6.08
N SER A 65 19.87 -0.77 -6.98
CA SER A 65 20.77 -1.29 -8.03
C SER A 65 21.24 -0.19 -8.98
N ILE A 66 20.33 0.67 -9.43
CA ILE A 66 20.63 1.82 -10.29
C ILE A 66 21.52 2.81 -9.55
N GLN A 67 21.21 3.12 -8.29
CA GLN A 67 22.04 4.00 -7.46
C GLN A 67 23.47 3.47 -7.32
N PHE A 68 23.60 2.19 -7.05
CA PHE A 68 24.92 1.54 -6.93
C PHE A 68 25.70 1.61 -8.24
N TYR A 69 25.04 1.29 -9.36
CA TYR A 69 25.65 1.33 -10.69
C TYR A 69 26.13 2.74 -11.07
N ILE A 70 25.25 3.72 -10.94
CA ILE A 70 25.57 5.13 -11.24
C ILE A 70 26.71 5.62 -10.35
N SER A 71 26.65 5.35 -9.05
CA SER A 71 27.73 5.74 -8.13
C SER A 71 29.05 5.14 -8.51
N LYS A 72 29.07 3.87 -8.91
CA LYS A 72 30.30 3.18 -9.35
C LYS A 72 30.88 3.76 -10.64
N VAL A 73 30.03 4.15 -11.59
CA VAL A 73 30.48 4.65 -12.90
C VAL A 73 30.90 6.13 -12.84
N PHE A 74 30.16 6.96 -12.16
CA PHE A 74 30.32 8.43 -12.21
C PHE A 74 31.13 8.99 -11.04
N LEU A 75 31.22 8.30 -9.91
CA LEU A 75 31.90 8.83 -8.74
C LEU A 75 33.31 8.26 -8.53
N VAL A 76 33.75 7.32 -9.34
CA VAL A 76 35.13 6.82 -9.28
C VAL A 76 36.08 7.94 -9.71
N GLY A 77 36.98 8.35 -8.79
CA GLY A 77 37.92 9.44 -9.02
C GLY A 77 37.33 10.86 -8.82
N TYR A 78 36.07 11.00 -8.45
CA TYR A 78 35.49 12.31 -8.17
C TYR A 78 35.95 12.85 -6.81
N HIS A 79 36.50 14.07 -6.80
CA HIS A 79 37.11 14.68 -5.62
C HIS A 79 36.13 14.82 -4.42
N ASN A 80 34.84 15.04 -4.71
CA ASN A 80 33.79 15.22 -3.70
C ASN A 80 32.78 14.05 -3.74
N TYR A 81 33.28 12.84 -3.55
CA TYR A 81 32.47 11.59 -3.61
C TYR A 81 31.18 11.66 -2.80
N GLU A 82 31.23 12.17 -1.56
CA GLU A 82 30.07 12.23 -0.67
C GLU A 82 28.95 13.14 -1.21
N ILE A 83 29.33 14.31 -1.75
CA ILE A 83 28.36 15.24 -2.35
C ILE A 83 27.73 14.62 -3.59
N GLY A 84 28.52 14.03 -4.46
CA GLY A 84 28.04 13.34 -5.64
C GLY A 84 27.06 12.22 -5.29
N ARG A 85 27.36 11.43 -4.26
CA ARG A 85 26.52 10.36 -3.75
C ARG A 85 25.17 10.89 -3.22
N ILE A 86 25.19 11.99 -2.46
CA ILE A 86 23.95 12.62 -1.94
C ILE A 86 23.06 13.09 -3.10
N ILE A 87 23.65 13.73 -4.12
CA ILE A 87 22.90 14.21 -5.29
C ILE A 87 22.24 13.04 -6.02
N ILE A 88 23.02 12.00 -6.36
CA ILE A 88 22.52 10.81 -7.06
C ILE A 88 21.41 10.15 -6.25
N SER A 89 21.62 9.95 -4.94
CA SER A 89 20.61 9.36 -4.05
C SER A 89 19.34 10.18 -4.00
N SER A 90 19.43 11.49 -3.97
CA SER A 90 18.27 12.39 -3.93
C SER A 90 17.45 12.31 -5.24
N VAL A 91 18.10 12.31 -6.38
CA VAL A 91 17.43 12.18 -7.68
C VAL A 91 16.72 10.82 -7.81
N ILE A 92 17.44 9.74 -7.49
CA ILE A 92 16.86 8.38 -7.54
C ILE A 92 15.72 8.23 -6.54
N PHE A 93 15.82 8.81 -5.35
CA PHE A 93 14.76 8.83 -4.36
C PHE A 93 13.50 9.51 -4.88
N LEU A 94 13.61 10.66 -5.54
CA LEU A 94 12.45 11.35 -6.14
C LEU A 94 11.78 10.50 -7.22
N ILE A 95 12.57 9.89 -8.10
CA ILE A 95 12.06 9.00 -9.13
C ILE A 95 11.37 7.78 -8.50
N ALA A 96 12.04 7.12 -7.55
CA ALA A 96 11.48 5.97 -6.84
C ALA A 96 10.19 6.32 -6.09
N TYR A 97 10.12 7.51 -5.46
CA TYR A 97 8.91 7.98 -4.81
C TYR A 97 7.73 8.11 -5.79
N MET A 98 7.95 8.63 -7.00
CA MET A 98 6.90 8.71 -8.02
C MET A 98 6.38 7.31 -8.40
N PHE A 99 7.29 6.33 -8.58
CA PHE A 99 6.91 4.95 -8.85
C PHE A 99 6.19 4.30 -7.67
N HIS A 100 6.67 4.50 -6.43
CA HIS A 100 6.01 3.99 -5.24
C HIS A 100 4.60 4.56 -5.09
N ARG A 101 4.43 5.87 -5.29
CA ARG A 101 3.12 6.53 -5.24
C ARG A 101 2.17 5.95 -6.29
N ARG A 102 2.66 5.63 -7.48
CA ARG A 102 1.84 5.14 -8.59
C ARG A 102 1.53 3.64 -8.54
N TYR A 103 2.45 2.81 -8.05
CA TYR A 103 2.34 1.36 -8.13
C TYR A 103 2.25 0.67 -6.76
N SER A 104 3.08 1.06 -5.79
CA SER A 104 3.06 0.44 -4.46
C SER A 104 1.95 0.99 -3.58
N PHE A 105 1.76 2.31 -3.63
CA PHE A 105 0.81 3.04 -2.81
C PHE A 105 -0.27 3.71 -3.67
N ILE A 106 -0.72 3.06 -4.74
CA ILE A 106 -1.88 3.55 -5.48
C ILE A 106 -2.93 3.91 -4.44
N ASN A 107 -3.43 5.15 -4.50
CA ASN A 107 -4.63 5.54 -3.77
C ASN A 107 -5.70 4.54 -4.17
N PHE A 108 -5.88 3.51 -3.35
CA PHE A 108 -6.91 2.53 -3.53
C PHE A 108 -8.21 3.31 -3.39
N LYS A 109 -8.76 3.74 -4.52
CA LYS A 109 -10.13 4.20 -4.56
C LYS A 109 -10.92 3.07 -3.93
N LYS A 110 -11.53 3.34 -2.78
CA LYS A 110 -12.40 2.37 -2.15
C LYS A 110 -13.48 2.04 -3.18
N VAL A 111 -13.63 0.78 -3.48
CA VAL A 111 -14.69 0.30 -4.36
C VAL A 111 -15.91 0.06 -3.49
N GLY A 112 -16.91 0.91 -3.63
CA GLY A 112 -18.22 0.69 -3.02
C GLY A 112 -19.15 -0.01 -3.99
N VAL A 113 -20.01 -0.86 -3.46
CA VAL A 113 -21.09 -1.47 -4.22
C VAL A 113 -22.40 -1.02 -3.57
N ALA A 114 -23.29 -0.41 -4.35
CA ALA A 114 -24.64 -0.09 -3.92
C ALA A 114 -25.54 -1.31 -4.08
N ILE A 115 -26.28 -1.64 -3.04
CA ILE A 115 -27.25 -2.72 -3.03
C ILE A 115 -28.60 -2.12 -2.62
N TYR A 116 -29.62 -2.33 -3.43
CA TYR A 116 -30.96 -1.91 -3.06
C TYR A 116 -31.53 -2.80 -1.96
N ALA A 117 -32.20 -2.21 -0.99
CA ALA A 117 -32.76 -2.96 0.14
C ALA A 117 -33.84 -3.97 -0.29
N ASP A 118 -34.49 -3.76 -1.44
CA ASP A 118 -35.45 -4.70 -2.03
C ASP A 118 -34.79 -5.86 -2.78
N ALA A 119 -33.46 -5.82 -3.01
CA ALA A 119 -32.73 -6.88 -3.68
C ALA A 119 -32.36 -8.08 -2.76
N VAL A 120 -32.90 -8.15 -1.55
CA VAL A 120 -32.58 -9.21 -0.56
C VAL A 120 -32.85 -10.61 -1.08
N GLU A 121 -33.87 -10.79 -1.92
CA GLU A 121 -34.19 -12.10 -2.53
C GLU A 121 -33.03 -12.66 -3.36
N ASN A 122 -32.25 -11.79 -3.99
CA ASN A 122 -31.11 -12.12 -4.82
C ASN A 122 -29.76 -11.92 -4.13
N ILE A 123 -29.74 -11.65 -2.82
CA ILE A 123 -28.54 -11.27 -2.09
C ILE A 123 -27.43 -12.35 -2.15
N LYS A 124 -27.82 -13.62 -2.12
CA LYS A 124 -26.89 -14.74 -2.24
C LYS A 124 -26.19 -14.77 -3.59
N GLU A 125 -26.91 -14.49 -4.66
CA GLU A 125 -26.35 -14.41 -6.00
C GLU A 125 -25.40 -13.21 -6.14
N ILE A 126 -25.83 -12.06 -5.64
CA ILE A 126 -25.00 -10.85 -5.59
C ILE A 126 -23.71 -11.12 -4.80
N HIS A 127 -23.82 -11.70 -3.61
CA HIS A 127 -22.67 -12.04 -2.81
C HIS A 127 -21.73 -13.03 -3.52
N ASN A 128 -22.25 -14.04 -4.22
CA ASN A 128 -21.44 -15.00 -4.99
C ASN A 128 -20.66 -14.33 -6.13
N LYS A 129 -21.22 -13.29 -6.74
CA LYS A 129 -20.56 -12.52 -7.82
C LYS A 129 -19.49 -11.58 -7.29
N ILE A 130 -19.80 -10.82 -6.24
CA ILE A 130 -18.88 -9.76 -5.74
C ILE A 130 -18.04 -10.20 -4.53
N ARG A 131 -18.48 -11.25 -3.79
CA ARG A 131 -17.78 -11.82 -2.62
C ARG A 131 -17.31 -10.72 -1.64
N HIS A 132 -16.03 -10.75 -1.27
CA HIS A 132 -15.39 -9.75 -0.39
C HIS A 132 -14.59 -8.69 -1.17
N TYR A 133 -14.90 -8.50 -2.45
CA TYR A 133 -14.19 -7.54 -3.30
C TYR A 133 -14.43 -6.07 -2.92
N PRO A 134 -15.66 -5.64 -2.55
CA PRO A 134 -15.91 -4.25 -2.20
C PRO A 134 -15.27 -3.88 -0.85
N ASP A 135 -14.76 -2.65 -0.79
CA ASP A 135 -14.21 -2.06 0.44
C ASP A 135 -15.34 -1.58 1.37
N PHE A 136 -16.50 -1.22 0.80
CA PHE A 136 -17.72 -0.87 1.53
C PHE A 136 -18.96 -1.21 0.71
N ILE A 137 -20.08 -1.41 1.44
CA ILE A 137 -21.39 -1.64 0.85
C ILE A 137 -22.25 -0.40 1.17
N HIS A 138 -22.85 0.18 0.16
CA HIS A 138 -23.86 1.20 0.32
C HIS A 138 -25.25 0.55 0.14
N ILE A 139 -26.11 0.69 1.14
CA ILE A 139 -27.49 0.18 1.05
C ILE A 139 -28.40 1.33 0.68
N ASP A 140 -28.94 1.28 -0.53
CA ASP A 140 -29.90 2.26 -1.01
C ASP A 140 -31.31 1.84 -0.62
N ILE A 141 -32.02 2.75 0.04
CA ILE A 141 -33.42 2.59 0.45
C ILE A 141 -34.27 3.42 -0.49
N VAL A 142 -35.08 2.74 -1.29
CA VAL A 142 -36.07 3.39 -2.16
C VAL A 142 -37.45 3.17 -1.54
N ASP A 143 -38.05 4.22 -1.04
CA ASP A 143 -39.40 4.19 -0.46
C ASP A 143 -40.49 4.58 -1.46
N LYS A 144 -41.74 4.53 -1.01
CA LYS A 144 -42.92 4.87 -1.82
C LYS A 144 -42.95 6.32 -2.27
N THR A 145 -42.20 7.22 -1.63
CA THR A 145 -42.13 8.64 -2.04
C THR A 145 -41.28 8.81 -3.29
N MET A 146 -40.33 7.91 -3.51
CA MET A 146 -39.42 7.90 -4.68
C MET A 146 -39.97 7.04 -5.82
N LYS A 147 -40.64 5.93 -5.51
CA LYS A 147 -41.19 5.00 -6.49
C LYS A 147 -42.53 4.43 -5.99
N GLN A 148 -43.60 4.68 -6.73
CA GLN A 148 -44.95 4.27 -6.34
C GLN A 148 -45.15 2.79 -6.01
N ASN A 149 -44.37 1.91 -6.62
CA ASN A 149 -44.41 0.46 -6.42
C ASN A 149 -43.26 -0.05 -5.51
N ALA A 150 -42.63 0.82 -4.73
CA ALA A 150 -41.62 0.38 -3.77
C ALA A 150 -42.26 -0.42 -2.64
N ASN A 151 -41.62 -1.55 -2.28
CA ASN A 151 -42.05 -2.35 -1.13
C ASN A 151 -41.73 -1.63 0.18
N ASP A 152 -42.50 -1.90 1.22
CA ASP A 152 -42.19 -1.42 2.57
C ASP A 152 -40.87 -2.11 3.02
N ILE A 153 -39.92 -1.29 3.50
CA ILE A 153 -38.60 -1.76 3.88
C ILE A 153 -38.63 -2.12 5.35
N GLU A 154 -38.37 -3.39 5.62
CA GLU A 154 -38.27 -3.90 6.97
C GLU A 154 -36.80 -3.85 7.45
N ILE A 155 -36.57 -3.52 8.70
CA ILE A 155 -35.23 -3.36 9.31
C ILE A 155 -34.39 -4.65 9.17
N PHE A 156 -35.02 -5.81 9.21
CA PHE A 156 -34.29 -7.09 9.08
C PHE A 156 -33.64 -7.28 7.71
N ARG A 157 -34.07 -6.57 6.66
CA ARG A 157 -33.41 -6.61 5.35
C ARG A 157 -32.01 -6.01 5.40
N PHE A 158 -31.81 -4.96 6.18
CA PHE A 158 -30.49 -4.41 6.44
C PHE A 158 -29.58 -5.42 7.14
N GLU A 159 -30.08 -6.06 8.20
CA GLU A 159 -29.32 -7.09 8.93
C GLU A 159 -28.99 -8.30 8.06
N THR A 160 -29.90 -8.67 7.15
CA THR A 160 -29.65 -9.75 6.18
C THR A 160 -28.50 -9.39 5.25
N ILE A 161 -28.47 -8.19 4.69
CA ILE A 161 -27.37 -7.72 3.83
C ILE A 161 -26.06 -7.70 4.62
N LYS A 162 -26.07 -7.17 5.85
CA LYS A 162 -24.91 -7.10 6.73
C LYS A 162 -24.33 -8.48 7.08
N ALA A 163 -25.17 -9.48 7.22
CA ALA A 163 -24.73 -10.85 7.50
C ALA A 163 -23.84 -11.45 6.39
N TYR A 164 -24.06 -11.05 5.14
CA TYR A 164 -23.20 -11.50 4.03
C TYR A 164 -21.83 -10.82 4.02
N TRP A 165 -21.70 -9.61 4.55
CA TRP A 165 -20.45 -8.84 4.61
C TRP A 165 -20.11 -8.36 6.03
N PRO A 166 -19.91 -9.29 7.00
CA PRO A 166 -19.76 -8.92 8.41
C PRO A 166 -18.50 -8.10 8.71
N LYS A 167 -17.49 -8.15 7.82
CA LYS A 167 -16.20 -7.44 7.97
C LYS A 167 -16.10 -6.20 7.09
N THR A 168 -17.08 -5.93 6.25
CA THR A 168 -17.08 -4.82 5.32
C THR A 168 -17.81 -3.64 5.95
N GLN A 169 -17.33 -2.42 5.74
CA GLN A 169 -18.01 -1.21 6.18
C GLN A 169 -19.32 -1.06 5.40
N ILE A 170 -20.43 -0.89 6.12
CA ILE A 170 -21.75 -0.63 5.57
C ILE A 170 -22.16 0.78 5.93
#